data_493f09d961263d9efc748a87c210539d
#
_entry.id   493f09d961263d9efc748a87c210539d
#
_cell.length_a   1.000
_cell.length_b   1.000
_cell.length_c   1.000
_cell.angle_alpha   90.00
_cell.angle_beta   90.00
_cell.angle_gamma   90.00
#
_symmetry.space_group_name_H-M   'P 1'
#
loop_
_entity.id
_entity.type
_entity.pdbx_description
1 polymer ?
#
loop_
_entity_poly.entity_id
_entity_poly.type
_entity_poly.pdbx_seq_one_letter_code
_entity_poly.pdbx_strand_id
1 'polypeptide(L)'
;MKCKICGNESRKVFNTRVLYKYDVDYYQCTVCEFGQTEKPYWLEEAYINSMNLSDTGVMMRCERLSKICTSLITLFFKSNGVYLDYAGGYGVFTRTMRDIGFDFYWTDPYTKNVIARGFDGRTDQRYEAVTTFESFEHFEDPLAELEKILTLTDTVIITTDLVQSVPMKKDWWYIAAEHGQHIAFHSKKSFKTMAQKYGMQYYNTQNVHILSKKPLGFLGSAFMKFKYAKHLLYAGYFFIAPFMQSKAVSDMNSFYHRENA
;
A
#
# COMPACT_ATOMS: atom_id res chain seq x y z
N MET A 1 15.76 21.46 1.69
CA MET A 1 15.47 20.29 2.57
C MET A 1 16.08 19.04 1.95
N LYS A 2 16.53 18.06 2.73
CA LYS A 2 17.01 16.77 2.19
C LYS A 2 15.84 15.85 1.82
N CYS A 3 15.95 15.17 0.69
CA CYS A 3 14.97 14.17 0.25
C CYS A 3 15.05 12.91 1.10
N LYS A 4 13.92 12.45 1.64
CA LYS A 4 13.84 11.25 2.48
C LYS A 4 14.15 9.94 1.73
N ILE A 5 14.08 9.95 0.37
CA ILE A 5 14.34 8.75 -0.44
C ILE A 5 15.81 8.68 -0.90
N CYS A 6 16.34 9.75 -1.51
CA CYS A 6 17.66 9.70 -2.15
C CYS A 6 18.71 10.61 -1.50
N GLY A 7 18.36 11.35 -0.44
CA GLY A 7 19.26 12.26 0.26
C GLY A 7 19.64 13.54 -0.49
N ASN A 8 19.24 13.68 -1.77
CA ASN A 8 19.52 14.87 -2.56
C ASN A 8 18.69 16.08 -2.14
N GLU A 9 18.93 17.23 -2.74
CA GLU A 9 18.20 18.45 -2.43
C GLU A 9 16.74 18.37 -2.89
N SER A 10 15.82 18.76 -1.99
CA SER A 10 14.42 19.04 -2.30
C SER A 10 14.15 20.53 -2.19
N ARG A 11 13.49 21.09 -3.21
CA ARG A 11 13.13 22.52 -3.28
C ARG A 11 11.66 22.70 -2.88
N LYS A 12 11.37 23.79 -2.22
CA LYS A 12 9.98 24.19 -1.93
C LYS A 12 9.24 24.42 -3.24
N VAL A 13 8.06 23.82 -3.37
CA VAL A 13 7.21 23.93 -4.57
C VAL A 13 5.96 24.76 -4.35
N PHE A 14 5.33 24.64 -3.16
CA PHE A 14 4.21 25.47 -2.73
C PHE A 14 4.04 25.42 -1.20
N ASN A 15 3.12 26.25 -0.73
CA ASN A 15 2.58 26.23 0.63
C ASN A 15 1.06 26.05 0.56
N THR A 16 0.48 25.29 1.48
CA THR A 16 -0.97 25.19 1.59
C THR A 16 -1.41 24.98 3.04
N ARG A 17 -2.69 25.25 3.29
CA ARG A 17 -3.26 25.16 4.64
C ARG A 17 -3.78 23.76 4.89
N VAL A 18 -3.14 23.03 5.80
CA VAL A 18 -3.48 21.67 6.20
C VAL A 18 -4.45 21.72 7.39
N LEU A 19 -5.46 20.83 7.40
CA LEU A 19 -6.53 20.79 8.42
C LEU A 19 -7.22 22.16 8.60
N TYR A 20 -7.24 23.00 7.53
CA TYR A 20 -7.73 24.39 7.57
C TYR A 20 -7.04 25.28 8.60
N LYS A 21 -5.92 24.85 9.20
CA LYS A 21 -5.31 25.44 10.38
C LYS A 21 -3.81 25.67 10.22
N TYR A 22 -3.06 24.74 9.68
CA TYR A 22 -1.60 24.75 9.64
C TYR A 22 -1.08 25.19 8.27
N ASP A 23 -0.25 26.22 8.21
CA ASP A 23 0.45 26.62 6.98
C ASP A 23 1.66 25.73 6.78
N VAL A 24 1.61 24.84 5.79
CA VAL A 24 2.58 23.78 5.57
C VAL A 24 3.30 23.94 4.24
N ASP A 25 4.61 23.82 4.27
CA ASP A 25 5.48 23.85 3.11
C ASP A 25 5.65 22.46 2.49
N TYR A 26 5.49 22.39 1.17
CA TYR A 26 5.69 21.19 0.37
C TYR A 26 6.96 21.32 -0.45
N TYR A 27 7.73 20.23 -0.50
CA TYR A 27 9.02 20.15 -1.15
C TYR A 27 9.03 19.02 -2.17
N GLN A 28 9.76 19.20 -3.26
CA GLN A 28 9.98 18.14 -4.24
C GLN A 28 11.47 17.98 -4.55
N CYS A 29 11.92 16.72 -4.55
CA CYS A 29 13.29 16.37 -4.88
C CYS A 29 13.62 16.64 -6.33
N THR A 30 14.76 17.29 -6.57
CA THR A 30 15.25 17.64 -7.92
C THR A 30 15.77 16.43 -8.70
N VAL A 31 16.02 15.29 -8.03
CA VAL A 31 16.61 14.08 -8.62
C VAL A 31 15.58 12.97 -8.79
N CYS A 32 15.02 12.47 -7.68
CA CYS A 32 14.08 11.35 -7.71
C CYS A 32 12.60 11.79 -7.78
N GLU A 33 12.32 13.09 -7.82
CA GLU A 33 10.98 13.68 -7.95
C GLU A 33 10.02 13.33 -6.78
N PHE A 34 10.53 12.77 -5.69
CA PHE A 34 9.75 12.53 -4.48
C PHE A 34 9.28 13.83 -3.87
N GLY A 35 7.98 13.94 -3.61
CA GLY A 35 7.37 15.04 -2.88
C GLY A 35 7.28 14.73 -1.39
N GLN A 36 7.48 15.71 -0.54
CA GLN A 36 7.35 15.58 0.90
C GLN A 36 6.93 16.90 1.53
N THR A 37 6.25 16.83 2.66
CA THR A 37 6.01 18.01 3.48
C THR A 37 7.25 18.36 4.30
N GLU A 38 7.28 19.52 4.91
CA GLU A 38 8.13 19.78 6.07
C GLU A 38 7.84 18.76 7.20
N LYS A 39 8.53 18.87 8.35
CA LYS A 39 8.26 17.97 9.48
C LYS A 39 6.77 18.06 9.87
N PRO A 40 6.02 16.94 9.80
CA PRO A 40 4.57 16.97 9.93
C PRO A 40 4.12 17.01 11.41
N TYR A 41 4.23 18.18 12.04
CA TYR A 41 3.91 18.43 13.46
C TYR A 41 2.40 18.39 13.79
N TRP A 42 1.54 18.27 12.78
CA TRP A 42 0.07 18.20 12.90
C TRP A 42 -0.48 16.76 12.87
N LEU A 43 0.37 15.74 12.70
CA LEU A 43 -0.10 14.36 12.47
C LEU A 43 -0.94 13.80 13.62
N GLU A 44 -0.64 14.12 14.87
CA GLU A 44 -1.45 13.66 16.01
C GLU A 44 -2.91 14.11 15.86
N GLU A 45 -3.15 15.36 15.41
CA GLU A 45 -4.49 15.86 15.13
C GLU A 45 -5.11 15.19 13.89
N ALA A 46 -4.32 14.97 12.83
CA ALA A 46 -4.77 14.31 11.60
C ALA A 46 -5.18 12.84 11.83
N TYR A 47 -4.64 12.18 12.85
CA TYR A 47 -4.90 10.78 13.18
C TYR A 47 -5.77 10.57 14.43
N ILE A 48 -6.48 11.57 14.93
CA ILE A 48 -7.52 11.38 15.95
C ILE A 48 -8.52 10.30 15.49
N ASN A 49 -8.82 10.28 14.20
CA ASN A 49 -9.51 9.18 13.53
C ASN A 49 -8.63 8.66 12.39
N SER A 50 -8.28 7.39 12.43
CA SER A 50 -7.44 6.76 11.41
C SER A 50 -8.07 6.79 10.01
N MET A 51 -9.41 6.76 9.93
CA MET A 51 -10.18 6.94 8.70
C MET A 51 -10.92 8.27 8.75
N ASN A 52 -10.67 9.13 7.76
CA ASN A 52 -11.35 10.41 7.65
C ASN A 52 -12.83 10.22 7.29
N LEU A 53 -13.71 11.13 7.77
CA LEU A 53 -15.15 11.10 7.47
C LEU A 53 -15.45 11.18 5.97
N SER A 54 -14.60 11.83 5.19
CA SER A 54 -14.75 11.94 3.74
C SER A 54 -14.28 10.72 2.97
N ASP A 55 -13.57 9.76 3.61
CA ASP A 55 -13.17 8.49 2.97
C ASP A 55 -14.34 7.49 2.89
N THR A 56 -15.39 7.90 2.23
CA THR A 56 -16.60 7.09 2.00
C THR A 56 -16.36 5.94 0.99
N GLY A 57 -15.23 5.96 0.30
CA GLY A 57 -14.87 4.99 -0.75
C GLY A 57 -14.12 3.74 -0.27
N VAL A 58 -13.83 3.60 1.02
CA VAL A 58 -12.97 2.53 1.56
C VAL A 58 -13.43 1.12 1.17
N MET A 59 -14.73 0.82 1.29
CA MET A 59 -15.28 -0.50 0.97
C MET A 59 -15.14 -0.82 -0.53
N MET A 60 -15.53 0.12 -1.39
CA MET A 60 -15.40 -0.01 -2.86
C MET A 60 -13.93 -0.16 -3.28
N ARG A 61 -13.02 0.58 -2.62
CA ARG A 61 -11.58 0.49 -2.85
C ARG A 61 -11.04 -0.88 -2.45
N CYS A 62 -11.39 -1.39 -1.26
CA CYS A 62 -11.00 -2.72 -0.80
C CYS A 62 -11.52 -3.83 -1.72
N GLU A 63 -12.79 -3.76 -2.14
CA GLU A 63 -13.37 -4.70 -3.10
C GLU A 63 -12.63 -4.70 -4.45
N ARG A 64 -12.34 -3.51 -5.00
CA ARG A 64 -11.62 -3.38 -6.27
C ARG A 64 -10.19 -3.91 -6.16
N LEU A 65 -9.49 -3.57 -5.07
CA LEU A 65 -8.11 -4.00 -4.85
C LEU A 65 -8.03 -5.50 -4.59
N SER A 66 -9.00 -6.11 -3.92
CA SER A 66 -9.03 -7.55 -3.71
C SER A 66 -9.14 -8.32 -5.04
N LYS A 67 -9.94 -7.84 -5.99
CA LYS A 67 -10.05 -8.43 -7.33
C LYS A 67 -8.72 -8.32 -8.10
N ILE A 68 -8.08 -7.17 -8.08
CA ILE A 68 -6.77 -6.96 -8.71
C ILE A 68 -5.70 -7.84 -8.04
N CYS A 69 -5.66 -7.87 -6.72
CA CYS A 69 -4.70 -8.65 -5.94
C CYS A 69 -4.88 -10.15 -6.15
N THR A 70 -6.11 -10.63 -6.26
CA THR A 70 -6.42 -12.03 -6.61
C THR A 70 -5.71 -12.43 -7.91
N SER A 71 -5.90 -11.67 -8.97
CA SER A 71 -5.25 -11.95 -10.25
C SER A 71 -3.73 -11.81 -10.18
N LEU A 72 -3.21 -10.80 -9.48
CA LEU A 72 -1.77 -10.63 -9.26
C LEU A 72 -1.17 -11.85 -8.57
N ILE A 73 -1.79 -12.30 -7.48
CA ILE A 73 -1.32 -13.46 -6.71
C ILE A 73 -1.33 -14.70 -7.60
N THR A 74 -2.44 -14.97 -8.26
CA THR A 74 -2.59 -16.17 -9.08
C THR A 74 -1.62 -16.23 -10.26
N LEU A 75 -1.29 -15.08 -10.85
CA LEU A 75 -0.40 -15.01 -12.02
C LEU A 75 1.09 -15.00 -11.66
N PHE A 76 1.48 -14.42 -10.53
CA PHE A 76 2.88 -14.09 -10.26
C PHE A 76 3.42 -14.62 -8.94
N PHE A 77 2.55 -15.09 -8.03
CA PHE A 77 2.93 -15.53 -6.70
C PHE A 77 2.30 -16.89 -6.37
N LYS A 78 2.59 -17.43 -5.19
CA LYS A 78 2.02 -18.71 -4.75
C LYS A 78 0.61 -18.51 -4.22
N SER A 79 -0.40 -19.04 -4.90
CA SER A 79 -1.81 -18.94 -4.47
C SER A 79 -2.07 -19.56 -3.10
N ASN A 80 -1.27 -20.55 -2.67
CA ASN A 80 -1.29 -21.17 -1.35
C ASN A 80 -0.25 -20.55 -0.39
N GLY A 81 0.34 -19.42 -0.74
CA GLY A 81 1.26 -18.66 0.11
C GLY A 81 0.53 -17.96 1.25
N VAL A 82 1.31 -17.49 2.22
CA VAL A 82 0.83 -16.67 3.33
C VAL A 82 1.15 -15.20 3.04
N TYR A 83 0.19 -14.32 3.25
CA TYR A 83 0.25 -12.91 2.91
C TYR A 83 0.00 -12.04 4.13
N LEU A 84 0.53 -10.83 4.12
CA LEU A 84 0.29 -9.84 5.18
C LEU A 84 -0.23 -8.54 4.56
N ASP A 85 -1.28 -7.99 5.15
CA ASP A 85 -1.81 -6.66 4.90
C ASP A 85 -1.23 -5.71 5.95
N TYR A 86 -0.22 -4.92 5.55
CA TYR A 86 0.51 -3.99 6.39
C TYR A 86 -0.13 -2.61 6.33
N ALA A 87 -0.37 -2.00 7.48
CA ALA A 87 -1.22 -0.81 7.63
C ALA A 87 -2.65 -1.06 7.10
N GLY A 88 -3.22 -2.24 7.45
CA GLY A 88 -4.47 -2.78 6.92
C GLY A 88 -5.74 -2.14 7.47
N GLY A 89 -5.64 -1.02 8.20
CA GLY A 89 -6.78 -0.27 8.74
C GLY A 89 -7.69 -1.16 9.59
N TYR A 90 -8.98 -1.14 9.37
CA TYR A 90 -9.96 -1.94 10.12
C TYR A 90 -10.00 -3.43 9.73
N GLY A 91 -9.13 -3.89 8.81
CA GLY A 91 -9.02 -5.29 8.40
C GLY A 91 -9.98 -5.71 7.30
N VAL A 92 -10.61 -4.75 6.60
CA VAL A 92 -11.58 -5.03 5.52
C VAL A 92 -10.93 -5.79 4.37
N PHE A 93 -9.77 -5.32 3.89
CA PHE A 93 -9.07 -5.96 2.78
C PHE A 93 -8.61 -7.38 3.15
N THR A 94 -8.00 -7.55 4.32
CA THR A 94 -7.59 -8.86 4.85
C THR A 94 -8.76 -9.84 4.88
N ARG A 95 -9.93 -9.43 5.43
CA ARG A 95 -11.11 -10.30 5.49
C ARG A 95 -11.62 -10.64 4.08
N THR A 96 -11.69 -9.67 3.18
CA THR A 96 -12.12 -9.90 1.80
C THR A 96 -11.20 -10.90 1.08
N MET A 97 -9.88 -10.82 1.27
CA MET A 97 -8.94 -11.77 0.66
C MET A 97 -9.10 -13.18 1.22
N ARG A 98 -9.42 -13.33 2.53
CA ARG A 98 -9.73 -14.62 3.13
C ARG A 98 -11.06 -15.18 2.61
N ASP A 99 -12.06 -14.33 2.40
CA ASP A 99 -13.36 -14.74 1.82
C ASP A 99 -13.21 -15.20 0.36
N ILE A 100 -12.22 -14.67 -0.38
CA ILE A 100 -11.87 -15.18 -1.72
C ILE A 100 -11.14 -16.52 -1.62
N GLY A 101 -10.33 -16.78 -0.57
CA GLY A 101 -9.64 -18.05 -0.35
C GLY A 101 -8.14 -17.96 -0.08
N PHE A 102 -7.57 -16.76 -0.03
CA PHE A 102 -6.14 -16.56 0.28
C PHE A 102 -5.87 -16.50 1.79
N ASP A 103 -4.68 -16.91 2.19
CA ASP A 103 -4.27 -16.86 3.60
C ASP A 103 -3.63 -15.51 3.92
N PHE A 104 -4.47 -14.54 4.25
CA PHE A 104 -4.08 -13.18 4.62
C PHE A 104 -4.11 -12.96 6.12
N TYR A 105 -3.10 -12.24 6.61
CA TYR A 105 -3.00 -11.74 7.97
C TYR A 105 -2.97 -10.21 7.95
N TRP A 106 -3.21 -9.57 9.08
CA TRP A 106 -3.35 -8.14 9.26
C TRP A 106 -2.33 -7.59 10.26
N THR A 107 -1.83 -6.39 9.99
CA THR A 107 -1.13 -5.57 11.00
C THR A 107 -1.35 -4.09 10.74
N ASP A 108 -1.57 -3.34 11.82
CA ASP A 108 -1.66 -1.88 11.79
C ASP A 108 -1.36 -1.33 13.18
N PRO A 109 -0.36 -0.42 13.34
CA PRO A 109 0.00 0.10 14.66
C PRO A 109 -0.97 1.17 15.18
N TYR A 110 -1.81 1.75 14.32
CA TYR A 110 -2.64 2.90 14.65
C TYR A 110 -4.15 2.60 14.66
N THR A 111 -4.55 1.51 14.03
CA THR A 111 -5.97 1.16 13.87
C THR A 111 -6.26 -0.18 14.51
N LYS A 112 -7.44 -0.29 15.14
CA LYS A 112 -7.89 -1.55 15.73
C LYS A 112 -8.41 -2.50 14.64
N ASN A 113 -7.97 -3.75 14.65
CA ASN A 113 -8.54 -4.81 13.83
C ASN A 113 -10.00 -5.07 14.26
N VAL A 114 -10.95 -4.72 13.42
CA VAL A 114 -12.39 -4.88 13.71
C VAL A 114 -12.99 -6.04 12.91
N ILE A 115 -12.58 -6.17 11.64
CA ILE A 115 -13.20 -7.07 10.66
C ILE A 115 -12.42 -8.40 10.51
N ALA A 116 -11.08 -8.37 10.62
CA ALA A 116 -10.23 -9.55 10.47
C ALA A 116 -9.66 -10.04 11.83
N ARG A 117 -10.42 -9.91 12.92
CA ARG A 117 -9.98 -10.30 14.27
C ARG A 117 -9.54 -11.76 14.32
N GLY A 118 -8.41 -12.00 15.00
CA GLY A 118 -7.81 -13.33 15.13
C GLY A 118 -6.91 -13.73 13.97
N PHE A 119 -6.77 -12.87 12.95
CA PHE A 119 -5.83 -13.03 11.85
C PHE A 119 -4.73 -11.97 11.91
N ASP A 120 -4.23 -11.73 13.12
CA ASP A 120 -3.14 -10.79 13.35
C ASP A 120 -1.82 -11.37 12.82
N GLY A 121 -1.05 -10.53 12.13
CA GLY A 121 0.23 -10.89 11.57
C GLY A 121 1.30 -11.10 12.64
N ARG A 122 2.28 -11.94 12.34
CA ARG A 122 3.40 -12.27 13.24
C ARG A 122 4.70 -11.72 12.68
N THR A 123 5.55 -11.20 13.54
CA THR A 123 6.88 -10.67 13.17
C THR A 123 7.96 -11.74 13.04
N ASP A 124 7.70 -12.94 13.57
CA ASP A 124 8.57 -14.13 13.47
C ASP A 124 8.26 -15.01 12.24
N GLN A 125 7.35 -14.56 11.38
CA GLN A 125 6.91 -15.26 10.17
C GLN A 125 7.34 -14.51 8.91
N ARG A 126 7.71 -15.26 7.86
CA ARG A 126 7.93 -14.72 6.51
C ARG A 126 6.67 -14.88 5.67
N TYR A 127 6.37 -13.86 4.88
CA TYR A 127 5.21 -13.82 3.99
C TYR A 127 5.65 -13.89 2.53
N GLU A 128 4.83 -14.52 1.68
CA GLU A 128 5.10 -14.58 0.23
C GLU A 128 5.13 -13.19 -0.38
N ALA A 129 4.17 -12.34 0.01
CA ALA A 129 4.19 -10.90 -0.22
C ALA A 129 3.49 -10.15 0.92
N VAL A 130 3.86 -8.88 1.06
CA VAL A 130 3.16 -7.91 1.93
C VAL A 130 2.44 -6.91 1.04
N THR A 131 1.14 -6.73 1.28
CA THR A 131 0.37 -5.62 0.71
C THR A 131 0.42 -4.42 1.66
N THR A 132 0.48 -3.21 1.10
CA THR A 132 0.39 -1.96 1.85
C THR A 132 -0.32 -0.97 0.94
N PHE A 133 -1.63 -0.88 1.11
CA PHE A 133 -2.51 -0.18 0.20
C PHE A 133 -2.96 1.15 0.76
N GLU A 134 -2.78 2.23 -0.03
CA GLU A 134 -3.11 3.61 0.36
C GLU A 134 -2.48 3.96 1.73
N SER A 135 -1.18 3.71 1.87
CA SER A 135 -0.46 3.90 3.14
C SER A 135 0.95 4.49 2.96
N PHE A 136 1.61 4.29 1.80
CA PHE A 136 2.95 4.83 1.55
C PHE A 136 3.01 6.35 1.54
N GLU A 137 1.93 7.00 1.19
CA GLU A 137 1.73 8.46 1.26
C GLU A 137 1.65 9.00 2.68
N HIS A 138 1.43 8.13 3.66
CA HIS A 138 1.31 8.46 5.07
C HIS A 138 2.61 8.31 5.86
N PHE A 139 3.61 7.61 5.32
CA PHE A 139 4.83 7.31 6.07
C PHE A 139 5.73 8.53 6.19
N GLU A 140 6.04 8.92 7.42
CA GLU A 140 6.98 10.02 7.69
C GLU A 140 8.39 9.67 7.20
N ASP A 141 8.81 8.42 7.37
CA ASP A 141 10.05 7.85 6.82
C ASP A 141 9.74 6.60 5.99
N PRO A 142 9.47 6.76 4.66
CA PRO A 142 9.13 5.62 3.81
C PRO A 142 10.24 4.58 3.68
N LEU A 143 11.51 4.95 3.86
CA LEU A 143 12.63 3.99 3.81
C LEU A 143 12.67 3.13 5.08
N ALA A 144 12.52 3.74 6.25
CA ALA A 144 12.48 3.00 7.51
C ALA A 144 11.29 2.04 7.56
N GLU A 145 10.11 2.45 7.05
CA GLU A 145 8.95 1.56 6.97
C GLU A 145 9.17 0.44 5.95
N LEU A 146 9.76 0.73 4.79
CA LEU A 146 10.12 -0.30 3.83
C LEU A 146 11.12 -1.30 4.43
N GLU A 147 12.11 -0.85 5.19
CA GLU A 147 13.06 -1.71 5.89
C GLU A 147 12.36 -2.67 6.86
N LYS A 148 11.41 -2.19 7.65
CA LYS A 148 10.58 -3.04 8.53
C LYS A 148 9.81 -4.09 7.73
N ILE A 149 9.14 -3.68 6.65
CA ILE A 149 8.41 -4.60 5.77
C ILE A 149 9.34 -5.67 5.17
N LEU A 150 10.55 -5.28 4.77
CA LEU A 150 11.53 -6.20 4.17
C LEU A 150 12.11 -7.23 5.16
N THR A 151 11.94 -7.06 6.46
CA THR A 151 12.22 -8.14 7.42
C THR A 151 11.20 -9.28 7.31
N LEU A 152 10.01 -9.00 6.79
CA LEU A 152 8.88 -9.93 6.71
C LEU A 152 8.73 -10.59 5.33
N THR A 153 9.22 -9.94 4.26
CA THR A 153 9.02 -10.42 2.89
C THR A 153 10.14 -9.97 1.95
N ASP A 154 10.23 -10.60 0.79
CA ASP A 154 11.04 -10.16 -0.35
C ASP A 154 10.19 -9.43 -1.43
N THR A 155 8.87 -9.31 -1.23
CA THR A 155 7.95 -8.72 -2.20
C THR A 155 6.92 -7.82 -1.51
N VAL A 156 6.84 -6.56 -1.93
CA VAL A 156 5.88 -5.59 -1.42
C VAL A 156 4.98 -5.12 -2.57
N ILE A 157 3.68 -5.22 -2.37
CA ILE A 157 2.65 -4.74 -3.30
C ILE A 157 2.01 -3.49 -2.70
N ILE A 158 2.16 -2.38 -3.38
CA ILE A 158 1.82 -1.05 -2.88
C ILE A 158 0.75 -0.44 -3.78
N THR A 159 -0.23 0.27 -3.22
CA THR A 159 -1.02 1.22 -3.98
C THR A 159 -0.82 2.62 -3.41
N THR A 160 -0.54 3.55 -4.30
CA THR A 160 -0.46 4.99 -4.04
C THR A 160 -0.47 5.74 -5.37
N ASP A 161 -1.00 6.95 -5.41
CA ASP A 161 -0.96 7.73 -6.63
C ASP A 161 0.39 8.41 -6.83
N LEU A 162 0.85 8.41 -8.08
CA LEU A 162 2.14 9.00 -8.42
C LEU A 162 2.01 10.49 -8.71
N VAL A 163 3.05 11.25 -8.33
CA VAL A 163 3.24 12.63 -8.73
C VAL A 163 3.05 12.78 -10.25
N GLN A 164 2.11 13.63 -10.65
CA GLN A 164 1.69 13.79 -12.04
C GLN A 164 2.49 14.87 -12.78
N SER A 165 3.13 15.79 -12.07
CA SER A 165 3.88 16.90 -12.64
C SER A 165 5.13 17.26 -11.83
N VAL A 166 6.13 17.81 -12.49
CA VAL A 166 7.33 18.38 -11.87
C VAL A 166 7.44 19.84 -12.35
N PRO A 167 7.28 20.81 -11.47
CA PRO A 167 6.99 20.71 -10.05
C PRO A 167 5.58 20.19 -9.77
N MET A 168 5.43 19.53 -8.59
CA MET A 168 4.16 19.09 -8.06
C MET A 168 3.22 20.28 -7.84
N LYS A 169 1.94 20.12 -8.19
CA LYS A 169 0.98 21.22 -8.15
C LYS A 169 0.14 21.20 -6.88
N LYS A 170 -0.17 22.37 -6.33
CA LYS A 170 -0.98 22.56 -5.14
C LYS A 170 -2.41 22.06 -5.29
N ASP A 171 -2.99 22.16 -6.51
CA ASP A 171 -4.36 21.76 -6.84
C ASP A 171 -4.51 20.27 -7.18
N TRP A 172 -3.45 19.48 -7.05
CA TRP A 172 -3.55 18.04 -7.20
C TRP A 172 -4.37 17.44 -6.05
N TRP A 173 -5.50 16.83 -6.38
CA TRP A 173 -6.46 16.30 -5.41
C TRP A 173 -5.82 15.38 -4.36
N TYR A 174 -4.76 14.66 -4.71
CA TYR A 174 -4.08 13.72 -3.83
C TYR A 174 -3.26 14.38 -2.71
N ILE A 175 -3.09 15.70 -2.75
CA ILE A 175 -2.50 16.46 -1.63
C ILE A 175 -3.38 16.31 -0.39
N ALA A 176 -4.70 16.27 -0.55
CA ALA A 176 -5.68 16.01 0.50
C ALA A 176 -5.41 16.83 1.78
N ALA A 177 -5.12 18.12 1.60
CA ALA A 177 -4.68 19.00 2.68
C ALA A 177 -5.72 19.12 3.81
N GLU A 178 -7.00 18.93 3.49
CA GLU A 178 -8.11 18.91 4.45
C GLU A 178 -8.02 17.75 5.46
N HIS A 179 -7.37 16.64 5.08
CA HIS A 179 -7.14 15.50 5.97
C HIS A 179 -5.82 15.60 6.72
N GLY A 180 -4.81 16.21 6.10
CA GLY A 180 -3.48 16.34 6.64
C GLY A 180 -2.66 15.06 6.78
N GLN A 181 -3.15 13.94 6.26
CA GLN A 181 -2.52 12.63 6.41
C GLN A 181 -1.53 12.31 5.29
N HIS A 182 -1.68 12.91 4.09
CA HIS A 182 -0.76 12.72 2.97
C HIS A 182 0.46 13.64 3.12
N ILE A 183 1.60 13.06 3.42
CA ILE A 183 2.87 13.76 3.70
C ILE A 183 4.03 13.30 2.81
N ALA A 184 3.84 12.22 2.05
CA ALA A 184 4.83 11.60 1.18
C ALA A 184 4.22 11.31 -0.21
N PHE A 185 4.81 11.85 -1.27
CA PHE A 185 4.28 11.80 -2.62
C PHE A 185 5.28 11.14 -3.55
N HIS A 186 4.97 9.92 -3.97
CA HIS A 186 5.89 9.09 -4.73
C HIS A 186 5.88 9.40 -6.22
N SER A 187 7.00 9.18 -6.87
CA SER A 187 7.16 9.18 -8.32
C SER A 187 7.66 7.82 -8.79
N LYS A 188 7.62 7.56 -10.10
CA LYS A 188 8.29 6.37 -10.66
C LYS A 188 9.79 6.36 -10.38
N LYS A 189 10.43 7.54 -10.35
CA LYS A 189 11.86 7.66 -10.05
C LYS A 189 12.15 7.36 -8.59
N SER A 190 11.31 7.84 -7.66
CA SER A 190 11.48 7.55 -6.24
C SER A 190 11.34 6.05 -5.93
N PHE A 191 10.35 5.36 -6.52
CA PHE A 191 10.23 3.90 -6.39
C PHE A 191 11.41 3.14 -7.01
N LYS A 192 11.91 3.58 -8.17
CA LYS A 192 13.13 3.00 -8.76
C LYS A 192 14.35 3.19 -7.86
N THR A 193 14.48 4.35 -7.24
CA THR A 193 15.58 4.65 -6.30
C THR A 193 15.49 3.76 -5.06
N MET A 194 14.29 3.57 -4.50
CA MET A 194 14.07 2.61 -3.40
C MET A 194 14.42 1.19 -3.83
N ALA A 195 13.92 0.74 -4.99
CA ALA A 195 14.23 -0.59 -5.51
C ALA A 195 15.73 -0.82 -5.66
N GLN A 196 16.45 0.13 -6.24
CA GLN A 196 17.92 0.05 -6.40
C GLN A 196 18.64 -0.02 -5.05
N LYS A 197 18.22 0.80 -4.08
CA LYS A 197 18.83 0.82 -2.73
C LYS A 197 18.76 -0.54 -2.04
N TYR A 198 17.66 -1.29 -2.23
CA TYR A 198 17.45 -2.59 -1.56
C TYR A 198 17.64 -3.81 -2.47
N GLY A 199 18.25 -3.66 -3.65
CA GLY A 199 18.49 -4.75 -4.59
C GLY A 199 17.22 -5.39 -5.13
N MET A 200 16.17 -4.60 -5.30
CA MET A 200 14.85 -5.04 -5.76
C MET A 200 14.57 -4.60 -7.20
N GLN A 201 13.65 -5.28 -7.84
CA GLN A 201 13.05 -4.84 -9.10
C GLN A 201 11.76 -4.07 -8.84
N TYR A 202 11.50 -3.05 -9.64
CA TYR A 202 10.28 -2.24 -9.58
C TYR A 202 9.41 -2.47 -10.80
N TYR A 203 8.15 -2.82 -10.54
CA TYR A 203 7.11 -2.99 -11.55
C TYR A 203 5.93 -2.07 -11.23
N ASN A 204 5.26 -1.59 -12.25
CA ASN A 204 4.16 -0.64 -12.07
C ASN A 204 3.11 -0.78 -13.16
N THR A 205 1.85 -0.75 -12.75
CA THR A 205 0.70 -0.50 -13.62
C THR A 205 -0.24 0.49 -12.95
N GLN A 206 -0.36 1.69 -13.52
CA GLN A 206 -1.11 2.81 -12.92
C GLN A 206 -0.65 3.10 -11.47
N ASN A 207 -1.54 3.00 -10.47
CA ASN A 207 -1.23 3.20 -9.04
C ASN A 207 -0.94 1.90 -8.29
N VAL A 208 -0.75 0.78 -8.98
CA VAL A 208 -0.28 -0.48 -8.38
C VAL A 208 1.22 -0.61 -8.64
N HIS A 209 2.00 -0.76 -7.58
CA HIS A 209 3.45 -0.84 -7.59
C HIS A 209 3.90 -2.14 -6.93
N ILE A 210 4.92 -2.78 -7.48
CA ILE A 210 5.51 -3.97 -6.89
C ILE A 210 7.01 -3.73 -6.76
N LEU A 211 7.52 -3.89 -5.54
CA LEU A 211 8.94 -3.99 -5.24
C LEU A 211 9.23 -5.46 -4.91
N SER A 212 10.13 -6.11 -5.65
CA SER A 212 10.43 -7.52 -5.41
C SER A 212 11.91 -7.84 -5.63
N LYS A 213 12.50 -8.63 -4.72
CA LYS A 213 13.82 -9.22 -4.92
C LYS A 213 13.77 -10.37 -5.93
N LYS A 214 12.59 -11.00 -6.08
CA LYS A 214 12.35 -12.06 -7.06
C LYS A 214 11.78 -11.46 -8.35
N PRO A 215 12.35 -11.76 -9.52
CA PRO A 215 11.81 -11.23 -10.78
C PRO A 215 10.44 -11.86 -11.11
N LEU A 216 9.51 -11.05 -11.64
CA LEU A 216 8.24 -11.54 -12.19
C LEU A 216 8.41 -12.29 -13.54
N GLY A 217 9.66 -12.47 -13.99
CA GLY A 217 9.97 -13.02 -15.28
C GLY A 217 9.72 -12.04 -16.45
N PHE A 218 10.11 -12.47 -17.65
CA PHE A 218 10.00 -11.62 -18.86
C PHE A 218 8.54 -11.24 -19.17
N LEU A 219 7.65 -12.23 -19.17
CA LEU A 219 6.22 -12.01 -19.46
C LEU A 219 5.54 -11.15 -18.40
N GLY A 220 5.83 -11.36 -17.12
CA GLY A 220 5.32 -10.54 -16.03
C GLY A 220 5.79 -9.09 -16.12
N SER A 221 7.06 -8.89 -16.45
CA SER A 221 7.63 -7.55 -16.64
C SER A 221 6.99 -6.81 -17.82
N ALA A 222 6.76 -7.50 -18.93
CA ALA A 222 6.09 -6.95 -20.11
C ALA A 222 4.61 -6.63 -19.82
N PHE A 223 3.91 -7.55 -19.14
CA PHE A 223 2.52 -7.37 -18.74
C PHE A 223 2.34 -6.15 -17.84
N MET A 224 3.17 -5.98 -16.79
CA MET A 224 3.06 -4.83 -15.87
C MET A 224 3.31 -3.48 -16.55
N LYS A 225 4.00 -3.43 -17.69
CA LYS A 225 4.19 -2.22 -18.50
C LYS A 225 3.01 -1.92 -19.43
N PHE A 226 2.12 -2.89 -19.63
CA PHE A 226 0.98 -2.72 -20.54
C PHE A 226 -0.03 -1.71 -19.95
N LYS A 227 -0.47 -0.76 -20.74
CA LYS A 227 -1.33 0.36 -20.32
C LYS A 227 -2.61 -0.10 -19.59
N TYR A 228 -3.18 -1.22 -20.02
CA TYR A 228 -4.44 -1.78 -19.49
C TYR A 228 -4.23 -2.94 -18.51
N ALA A 229 -3.00 -3.22 -18.08
CA ALA A 229 -2.71 -4.35 -17.20
C ALA A 229 -3.58 -4.38 -15.95
N LYS A 230 -3.77 -3.24 -15.27
CA LYS A 230 -4.64 -3.12 -14.11
C LYS A 230 -6.10 -3.51 -14.39
N HIS A 231 -6.63 -3.14 -15.56
CA HIS A 231 -7.99 -3.49 -15.96
C HIS A 231 -8.09 -4.99 -16.29
N LEU A 232 -7.05 -5.56 -16.90
CA LEU A 232 -6.98 -7.01 -17.16
C LEU A 232 -6.87 -7.80 -15.86
N LEU A 233 -6.11 -7.31 -14.88
CA LEU A 233 -6.06 -7.90 -13.54
C LEU A 233 -7.45 -7.88 -12.87
N TYR A 234 -8.15 -6.76 -12.94
CA TYR A 234 -9.51 -6.66 -12.41
C TYR A 234 -10.47 -7.63 -13.11
N ALA A 235 -10.42 -7.70 -14.44
CA ALA A 235 -11.26 -8.63 -15.23
C ALA A 235 -10.88 -10.10 -15.00
N GLY A 236 -9.60 -10.40 -14.83
CA GLY A 236 -9.07 -11.74 -14.55
C GLY A 236 -9.67 -12.38 -13.30
N TYR A 237 -10.03 -11.58 -12.30
CA TYR A 237 -10.72 -12.05 -11.10
C TYR A 237 -11.96 -12.89 -11.44
N PHE A 238 -12.79 -12.46 -12.38
CA PHE A 238 -14.05 -13.14 -12.72
C PHE A 238 -13.84 -14.52 -13.35
N PHE A 239 -12.65 -14.78 -13.90
CA PHE A 239 -12.26 -16.10 -14.40
C PHE A 239 -11.60 -16.97 -13.32
N ILE A 240 -10.99 -16.36 -12.30
CA ILE A 240 -10.27 -17.05 -11.23
C ILE A 240 -11.21 -17.38 -10.07
N ALA A 241 -12.06 -16.46 -9.66
CA ALA A 241 -12.90 -16.57 -8.47
C ALA A 241 -13.79 -17.83 -8.42
N PRO A 242 -14.37 -18.32 -9.53
CA PRO A 242 -15.17 -19.55 -9.51
C PRO A 242 -14.40 -20.80 -9.06
N PHE A 243 -13.08 -20.81 -9.15
CA PHE A 243 -12.21 -21.90 -8.76
C PHE A 243 -11.57 -21.71 -7.37
N MET A 244 -11.85 -20.59 -6.70
CA MET A 244 -11.34 -20.30 -5.37
C MET A 244 -12.27 -20.87 -4.29
N GLN A 245 -11.68 -21.36 -3.21
CA GLN A 245 -12.43 -21.85 -2.06
C GLN A 245 -12.34 -20.85 -0.92
N SER A 246 -13.47 -20.24 -0.58
CA SER A 246 -13.56 -19.29 0.55
C SER A 246 -13.09 -19.91 1.86
N LYS A 247 -12.35 -19.15 2.65
CA LYS A 247 -11.94 -19.55 4.01
C LYS A 247 -12.99 -19.21 5.07
N ALA A 248 -14.13 -18.59 4.74
CA ALA A 248 -15.10 -18.12 5.73
C ALA A 248 -15.54 -19.22 6.71
N VAL A 249 -15.89 -20.40 6.20
CA VAL A 249 -16.33 -21.52 7.06
C VAL A 249 -15.17 -22.15 7.82
N SER A 250 -14.02 -22.37 7.18
CA SER A 250 -12.84 -22.93 7.86
C SER A 250 -12.31 -22.00 8.95
N ASP A 251 -12.33 -20.68 8.70
CA ASP A 251 -11.97 -19.67 9.70
C ASP A 251 -12.92 -19.70 10.89
N MET A 252 -14.23 -19.71 10.65
CA MET A 252 -15.23 -19.83 11.71
C MET A 252 -15.00 -21.08 12.58
N ASN A 253 -14.83 -22.24 11.96
CA ASN A 253 -14.60 -23.49 12.68
C ASN A 253 -13.31 -23.45 13.52
N SER A 254 -12.25 -22.80 13.00
CA SER A 254 -10.99 -22.67 13.74
C SER A 254 -11.13 -21.89 15.05
N PHE A 255 -12.05 -20.92 15.12
CA PHE A 255 -12.33 -20.16 16.34
C PHE A 255 -13.23 -20.92 17.31
N TYR A 256 -14.25 -21.62 16.83
CA TYR A 256 -15.08 -22.48 17.72
C TYR A 256 -14.24 -23.51 18.45
N HIS A 257 -13.24 -24.10 17.80
CA HIS A 257 -12.36 -25.07 18.49
C HIS A 257 -11.40 -24.42 19.50
N ARG A 258 -11.05 -23.13 19.32
CA ARG A 258 -10.19 -22.40 20.29
C ARG A 258 -10.92 -21.94 21.53
N GLU A 259 -12.22 -21.61 21.43
CA GLU A 259 -13.04 -21.17 22.57
C GLU A 259 -13.49 -22.33 23.46
N ASN A 260 -13.43 -23.57 22.96
CA ASN A 260 -13.86 -24.79 23.65
C ASN A 260 -12.68 -25.68 24.07
N ALA A 261 -11.43 -25.28 23.88
CA ALA A 261 -10.21 -25.95 24.31
C ALA A 261 -9.57 -25.22 25.52
#